data_d3734b61dc43f5a9536354433437862c
#
_entry.id   d3734b61dc43f5a9536354433437862c
#
_cell.length_a   1.000
_cell.length_b   1.000
_cell.length_c   1.000
_cell.angle_alpha   90.00
_cell.angle_beta   90.00
_cell.angle_gamma   90.00
#
_symmetry.space_group_name_H-M   'P 1'
#
loop_
_entity.id
_entity.type
_entity.pdbx_description
1 polymer ?
#
loop_
_entity_poly.entity_id
_entity_poly.type
_entity_poly.pdbx_seq_one_letter_code
_entity_poly.pdbx_strand_id
1 'polypeptide(L)'
;TEIKELETEIGNLEREIESRSLEIKNNISQRIKDLESEIYELENIRFSLSSLFSYLRAKLALYNKTRLIQDLRLNPQKEINKLLREEYSEFQDLNNRYAYLKSNKNEEIERWLQPLSENLERINKIKSTNEYKGAIGELEVIKNLENLSESYFLLNDLFLELDEYITFQGSKLKSAQIDHLVVGPTGVYVIEVKNWSYEYVQKVFRENSYTPYDQIQRSSYLTYRYLNNLKYGNMFQKIYFRLAKDEIEVKSIIAVTGADIPYIKEKHTAVVRSNELSDYIKRGYQILSPDEAREIAEKLSYRVL
;
A
#
# COMPACT_ATOMS: atom_id res chain seq x y z
N THR A 1 16.57 8.24 -18.52
CA THR A 1 15.98 7.15 -19.35
C THR A 1 15.10 7.75 -20.43
N GLU A 2 14.09 8.56 -20.11
CA GLU A 2 13.10 9.11 -21.03
C GLU A 2 13.72 9.93 -22.19
N ILE A 3 14.71 10.78 -21.90
CA ILE A 3 15.39 11.58 -22.96
C ILE A 3 16.10 10.66 -23.96
N LYS A 4 16.74 9.58 -23.51
CA LYS A 4 17.40 8.63 -24.40
C LYS A 4 16.42 7.79 -25.21
N GLU A 5 15.29 7.47 -24.64
CA GLU A 5 14.21 6.75 -25.31
C GLU A 5 13.63 7.62 -26.43
N LEU A 6 13.35 8.90 -26.14
CA LEU A 6 12.91 9.87 -27.15
C LEU A 6 13.94 10.08 -28.26
N GLU A 7 15.23 10.19 -27.94
CA GLU A 7 16.30 10.29 -28.96
C GLU A 7 16.27 9.07 -29.91
N THR A 8 16.05 7.89 -29.38
CA THR A 8 15.99 6.66 -30.18
C THR A 8 14.73 6.64 -31.04
N GLU A 9 13.59 7.01 -30.48
CA GLU A 9 12.30 7.06 -31.16
C GLU A 9 12.30 8.08 -32.29
N ILE A 10 12.79 9.29 -32.06
CA ILE A 10 12.99 10.33 -33.07
C ILE A 10 13.89 9.83 -34.19
N GLY A 11 15.02 9.20 -33.87
CA GLY A 11 15.93 8.67 -34.88
C GLY A 11 15.38 7.50 -35.70
N ASN A 12 14.45 6.72 -35.13
CA ASN A 12 13.76 5.64 -35.85
C ASN A 12 12.72 6.24 -36.80
N LEU A 13 11.90 7.16 -36.32
CA LEU A 13 10.86 7.81 -37.13
C LEU A 13 11.46 8.64 -38.28
N GLU A 14 12.58 9.30 -38.04
CA GLU A 14 13.32 10.03 -39.10
C GLU A 14 13.74 9.09 -40.25
N ARG A 15 14.32 7.94 -39.92
CA ARG A 15 14.69 6.93 -40.93
C ARG A 15 13.50 6.34 -41.66
N GLU A 16 12.39 6.16 -40.97
CA GLU A 16 11.14 5.67 -41.59
C GLU A 16 10.58 6.72 -42.57
N ILE A 17 10.53 7.99 -42.17
CA ILE A 17 10.10 9.10 -43.03
C ILE A 17 10.98 9.20 -44.26
N GLU A 18 12.31 9.10 -44.13
CA GLU A 18 13.24 9.11 -45.27
C GLU A 18 13.00 7.94 -46.23
N SER A 19 12.86 6.71 -45.72
CA SER A 19 12.60 5.51 -46.50
C SER A 19 11.29 5.62 -47.27
N ARG A 20 10.20 5.98 -46.59
CA ARG A 20 8.88 6.18 -47.22
C ARG A 20 8.85 7.33 -48.23
N SER A 21 9.57 8.42 -47.92
CA SER A 21 9.72 9.54 -48.86
C SER A 21 10.40 9.11 -50.15
N LEU A 22 11.42 8.24 -50.07
CA LEU A 22 12.09 7.69 -51.26
C LEU A 22 11.15 6.78 -52.06
N GLU A 23 10.41 5.93 -51.38
CA GLU A 23 9.41 5.05 -52.02
C GLU A 23 8.35 5.87 -52.76
N ILE A 24 7.79 6.91 -52.11
CA ILE A 24 6.81 7.81 -52.73
C ILE A 24 7.40 8.51 -53.97
N LYS A 25 8.65 8.99 -53.90
CA LYS A 25 9.34 9.58 -55.06
C LYS A 25 9.42 8.61 -56.24
N ASN A 26 9.76 7.34 -55.96
CA ASN A 26 9.82 6.31 -57.00
C ASN A 26 8.43 6.05 -57.60
N ASN A 27 7.41 5.98 -56.76
CA ASN A 27 6.02 5.79 -57.19
C ASN A 27 5.51 6.95 -58.03
N ILE A 28 5.85 8.21 -57.65
CA ILE A 28 5.55 9.41 -58.45
C ILE A 28 6.25 9.31 -59.82
N SER A 29 7.53 8.90 -59.85
CA SER A 29 8.29 8.75 -61.11
C SER A 29 7.69 7.68 -62.00
N GLN A 30 7.25 6.55 -61.45
CA GLN A 30 6.56 5.51 -62.22
C GLN A 30 5.20 6.01 -62.74
N ARG A 31 4.43 6.68 -61.88
CA ARG A 31 3.13 7.26 -62.28
C ARG A 31 3.23 8.27 -63.41
N ILE A 32 4.31 9.10 -63.42
CA ILE A 32 4.58 10.02 -64.52
C ILE A 32 4.79 9.23 -65.81
N LYS A 33 5.60 8.16 -65.83
CA LYS A 33 5.82 7.33 -67.03
C LYS A 33 4.54 6.69 -67.53
N ASP A 34 3.71 6.16 -66.60
CA ASP A 34 2.43 5.56 -66.97
C ASP A 34 1.49 6.60 -67.64
N LEU A 35 1.41 7.81 -67.05
CA LEU A 35 0.63 8.91 -67.60
C LEU A 35 1.16 9.39 -68.98
N GLU A 36 2.47 9.39 -69.18
CA GLU A 36 3.08 9.73 -70.51
C GLU A 36 2.70 8.69 -71.56
N SER A 37 2.69 7.39 -71.21
CA SER A 37 2.23 6.33 -72.10
C SER A 37 0.73 6.50 -72.42
N GLU A 38 -0.10 6.76 -71.43
CA GLU A 38 -1.52 7.02 -71.62
C GLU A 38 -1.79 8.27 -72.49
N ILE A 39 -0.96 9.33 -72.37
CA ILE A 39 -1.02 10.51 -73.18
C ILE A 39 -0.69 10.16 -74.65
N TYR A 40 0.39 9.39 -74.88
CA TYR A 40 0.76 8.95 -76.20
C TYR A 40 -0.37 8.16 -76.89
N GLU A 41 -1.07 7.30 -76.21
CA GLU A 41 -2.23 6.58 -76.72
C GLU A 41 -3.39 7.57 -77.10
N LEU A 42 -3.68 8.52 -76.20
CA LEU A 42 -4.74 9.54 -76.48
C LEU A 42 -4.45 10.44 -77.60
N GLU A 43 -3.18 10.79 -77.85
CA GLU A 43 -2.74 11.64 -79.00
C GLU A 43 -2.96 10.95 -80.33
N ASN A 44 -2.91 9.62 -80.38
CA ASN A 44 -3.09 8.86 -81.62
C ASN A 44 -4.57 8.66 -82.03
N ILE A 45 -5.53 9.11 -81.18
CA ILE A 45 -6.96 9.03 -81.52
C ILE A 45 -7.30 9.97 -82.64
N ARG A 46 -7.67 9.41 -83.82
CA ARG A 46 -8.07 10.21 -85.04
C ARG A 46 -9.50 10.72 -84.91
N PHE A 47 -9.69 11.93 -85.33
CA PHE A 47 -11.02 12.56 -85.42
C PHE A 47 -11.85 11.88 -86.50
N SER A 48 -13.13 11.60 -86.21
CA SER A 48 -14.15 11.18 -87.11
C SER A 48 -15.49 11.79 -86.70
N LEU A 49 -16.36 12.13 -87.63
CA LEU A 49 -17.67 12.70 -87.32
C LEU A 49 -18.57 11.78 -86.53
N SER A 50 -18.42 10.43 -86.73
CA SER A 50 -19.13 9.38 -85.94
C SER A 50 -18.63 9.19 -84.56
N SER A 51 -17.48 9.73 -84.17
CA SER A 51 -16.81 9.56 -82.83
C SER A 51 -16.53 10.93 -82.17
N LEU A 52 -17.27 11.97 -82.49
CA LEU A 52 -17.05 13.29 -81.93
C LEU A 52 -16.99 13.34 -80.40
N PHE A 53 -17.90 12.68 -79.75
CA PHE A 53 -17.93 12.61 -78.23
C PHE A 53 -16.71 11.90 -77.68
N SER A 54 -16.26 10.82 -78.29
CA SER A 54 -15.05 10.08 -77.81
C SER A 54 -13.80 10.93 -78.03
N TYR A 55 -13.70 11.64 -79.13
CA TYR A 55 -12.61 12.57 -79.39
C TYR A 55 -12.56 13.76 -78.40
N LEU A 56 -13.69 14.34 -78.07
CA LEU A 56 -13.76 15.41 -77.02
C LEU A 56 -13.38 14.91 -75.68
N ARG A 57 -13.81 13.71 -75.28
CA ARG A 57 -13.40 13.06 -74.04
C ARG A 57 -11.90 12.80 -74.00
N ALA A 58 -11.31 12.33 -75.10
CA ALA A 58 -9.87 12.10 -75.19
C ALA A 58 -9.08 13.41 -75.05
N LYS A 59 -9.53 14.53 -75.70
CA LYS A 59 -8.91 15.85 -75.56
C LYS A 59 -8.98 16.38 -74.10
N LEU A 60 -10.10 16.21 -73.45
CA LEU A 60 -10.25 16.59 -72.02
C LEU A 60 -9.35 15.73 -71.12
N ALA A 61 -9.29 14.44 -71.35
CA ALA A 61 -8.40 13.52 -70.64
C ALA A 61 -6.92 13.86 -70.81
N LEU A 62 -6.53 14.17 -72.08
CA LEU A 62 -5.19 14.65 -72.40
C LEU A 62 -4.80 15.87 -71.59
N TYR A 63 -5.67 16.91 -71.63
CA TYR A 63 -5.44 18.16 -70.88
C TYR A 63 -5.25 17.88 -69.34
N ASN A 64 -6.14 17.08 -68.78
CA ASN A 64 -6.07 16.78 -67.33
C ASN A 64 -4.82 15.96 -66.96
N LYS A 65 -4.43 14.96 -67.77
CA LYS A 65 -3.22 14.15 -67.54
C LYS A 65 -1.94 14.98 -67.70
N THR A 66 -1.86 15.85 -68.73
CA THR A 66 -0.74 16.77 -68.91
C THR A 66 -0.58 17.69 -67.71
N ARG A 67 -1.69 18.26 -67.24
CA ARG A 67 -1.70 19.14 -66.08
C ARG A 67 -1.24 18.37 -64.82
N LEU A 68 -1.70 17.14 -64.61
CA LEU A 68 -1.30 16.32 -63.50
C LEU A 68 0.20 16.00 -63.52
N ILE A 69 0.76 15.64 -64.71
CA ILE A 69 2.21 15.42 -64.86
C ILE A 69 2.99 16.67 -64.51
N GLN A 70 2.54 17.83 -64.96
CA GLN A 70 3.20 19.10 -64.61
C GLN A 70 3.19 19.37 -63.10
N ASP A 71 2.06 19.14 -62.44
CA ASP A 71 1.97 19.34 -60.97
C ASP A 71 2.88 18.35 -60.23
N LEU A 72 2.89 17.07 -60.61
CA LEU A 72 3.77 16.05 -60.01
C LEU A 72 5.27 16.33 -60.25
N ARG A 73 5.64 16.88 -61.40
CA ARG A 73 7.04 17.24 -61.71
C ARG A 73 7.49 18.51 -60.98
N LEU A 74 6.63 19.52 -60.89
CA LEU A 74 6.96 20.79 -60.29
C LEU A 74 6.89 20.77 -58.78
N ASN A 75 5.99 19.97 -58.21
CA ASN A 75 5.67 19.95 -56.78
C ASN A 75 5.64 18.54 -56.17
N PRO A 76 6.66 17.66 -56.40
CA PRO A 76 6.65 16.32 -55.85
C PRO A 76 6.61 16.29 -54.31
N GLN A 77 7.22 17.30 -53.67
CA GLN A 77 7.26 17.44 -52.20
C GLN A 77 5.87 17.69 -51.62
N LYS A 78 4.97 18.34 -52.35
CA LYS A 78 3.60 18.56 -51.92
C LYS A 78 2.83 17.25 -51.73
N GLU A 79 3.03 16.30 -52.66
CA GLU A 79 2.39 14.99 -52.57
C GLU A 79 3.04 14.13 -51.45
N ILE A 80 4.36 14.19 -51.29
CA ILE A 80 5.07 13.53 -50.20
C ILE A 80 4.57 14.05 -48.87
N ASN A 81 4.52 15.37 -48.67
CA ASN A 81 4.05 15.98 -47.40
C ASN A 81 2.58 15.67 -47.10
N LYS A 82 1.77 15.48 -48.15
CA LYS A 82 0.38 15.07 -47.98
C LYS A 82 0.25 13.62 -47.50
N LEU A 83 1.04 12.72 -48.09
CA LEU A 83 1.03 11.30 -47.77
C LEU A 83 1.71 10.96 -46.44
N LEU A 84 2.69 11.77 -46.03
CA LEU A 84 3.44 11.61 -44.76
C LEU A 84 3.04 12.64 -43.71
N ARG A 85 1.83 13.18 -43.78
CA ARG A 85 1.38 14.26 -42.88
C ARG A 85 1.35 13.83 -41.40
N GLU A 86 0.89 12.64 -41.16
CA GLU A 86 0.77 12.10 -39.79
C GLU A 86 2.17 11.87 -39.19
N GLU A 87 3.08 11.26 -39.94
CA GLU A 87 4.45 11.00 -39.50
C GLU A 87 5.24 12.30 -39.26
N TYR A 88 5.06 13.30 -40.07
CA TYR A 88 5.67 14.63 -39.87
C TYR A 88 5.08 15.33 -38.63
N SER A 89 3.79 15.15 -38.34
CA SER A 89 3.18 15.69 -37.12
C SER A 89 3.75 15.01 -35.87
N GLU A 90 3.81 13.68 -35.87
CA GLU A 90 4.39 12.90 -34.79
C GLU A 90 5.86 13.25 -34.54
N PHE A 91 6.64 13.37 -35.62
CA PHE A 91 8.03 13.79 -35.52
C PHE A 91 8.20 15.18 -34.90
N GLN A 92 7.32 16.13 -35.24
CA GLN A 92 7.31 17.44 -34.60
C GLN A 92 6.96 17.38 -33.13
N ASP A 93 5.97 16.59 -32.76
CA ASP A 93 5.54 16.46 -31.36
C ASP A 93 6.63 15.83 -30.50
N LEU A 94 7.29 14.78 -30.99
CA LEU A 94 8.43 14.15 -30.32
C LEU A 94 9.61 15.11 -30.13
N ASN A 95 9.95 15.88 -31.19
CA ASN A 95 11.01 16.87 -31.11
C ASN A 95 10.69 18.00 -30.13
N ASN A 96 9.44 18.48 -30.10
CA ASN A 96 9.00 19.50 -29.16
C ASN A 96 9.10 18.98 -27.71
N ARG A 97 8.66 17.76 -27.46
CA ARG A 97 8.79 17.11 -26.15
C ARG A 97 10.25 16.92 -25.72
N TYR A 98 11.08 16.46 -26.64
CA TYR A 98 12.52 16.31 -26.40
C TYR A 98 13.18 17.65 -26.03
N ALA A 99 12.92 18.69 -26.81
CA ALA A 99 13.46 20.03 -26.56
C ALA A 99 12.99 20.59 -25.20
N TYR A 100 11.71 20.38 -24.86
CA TYR A 100 11.16 20.79 -23.57
C TYR A 100 11.85 20.07 -22.40
N LEU A 101 11.94 18.74 -22.46
CA LEU A 101 12.58 17.96 -21.39
C LEU A 101 14.07 18.27 -21.25
N LYS A 102 14.76 18.55 -22.34
CA LYS A 102 16.17 18.92 -22.32
C LYS A 102 16.39 20.30 -21.68
N SER A 103 15.50 21.26 -21.98
CA SER A 103 15.59 22.62 -21.45
C SER A 103 15.13 22.71 -19.98
N ASN A 104 14.12 21.92 -19.58
CA ASN A 104 13.48 21.98 -18.26
C ASN A 104 13.80 20.77 -17.38
N LYS A 105 14.92 20.11 -17.65
CA LYS A 105 15.30 18.85 -16.97
C LYS A 105 15.23 18.93 -15.43
N ASN A 106 15.72 20.02 -14.87
CA ASN A 106 15.79 20.19 -13.41
C ASN A 106 14.37 20.40 -12.83
N GLU A 107 13.54 21.20 -13.48
CA GLU A 107 12.16 21.45 -13.07
C GLU A 107 11.31 20.17 -13.12
N GLU A 108 11.49 19.35 -14.16
CA GLU A 108 10.83 18.06 -14.28
C GLU A 108 11.29 17.09 -13.17
N ILE A 109 12.60 17.03 -12.88
CA ILE A 109 13.13 16.23 -11.77
C ILE A 109 12.52 16.68 -10.45
N GLU A 110 12.47 17.97 -10.18
CA GLU A 110 11.87 18.51 -8.94
C GLU A 110 10.38 18.17 -8.85
N ARG A 111 9.63 18.30 -9.95
CA ARG A 111 8.22 17.92 -10.02
C ARG A 111 7.99 16.44 -9.69
N TRP A 112 8.88 15.56 -10.19
CA TRP A 112 8.82 14.12 -9.88
C TRP A 112 9.24 13.79 -8.45
N LEU A 113 10.19 14.54 -7.88
CA LEU A 113 10.69 14.31 -6.52
C LEU A 113 9.77 14.88 -5.46
N GLN A 114 9.01 15.92 -5.74
CA GLN A 114 8.14 16.59 -4.77
C GLN A 114 7.18 15.61 -4.07
N PRO A 115 6.39 14.77 -4.75
CA PRO A 115 5.48 13.82 -4.09
C PRO A 115 6.22 12.80 -3.22
N LEU A 116 7.43 12.39 -3.64
CA LEU A 116 8.28 11.46 -2.88
C LEU A 116 8.79 12.13 -1.61
N SER A 117 9.23 13.38 -1.69
CA SER A 117 9.67 14.18 -0.53
C SER A 117 8.53 14.37 0.47
N GLU A 118 7.35 14.76 0.01
CA GLU A 118 6.16 14.90 0.84
C GLU A 118 5.76 13.58 1.54
N ASN A 119 5.80 12.47 0.82
CA ASN A 119 5.53 11.16 1.39
C ASN A 119 6.58 10.75 2.43
N LEU A 120 7.85 11.07 2.20
CA LEU A 120 8.94 10.81 3.14
C LEU A 120 8.76 11.61 4.43
N GLU A 121 8.38 12.87 4.32
CA GLU A 121 8.05 13.71 5.48
C GLU A 121 6.86 13.14 6.26
N ARG A 122 5.80 12.71 5.56
CA ARG A 122 4.63 12.06 6.18
C ARG A 122 5.02 10.79 6.94
N ILE A 123 5.83 9.91 6.32
CA ILE A 123 6.33 8.69 6.96
C ILE A 123 7.17 9.03 8.20
N ASN A 124 8.07 10.00 8.10
CA ASN A 124 8.91 10.42 9.22
C ASN A 124 8.06 11.01 10.37
N LYS A 125 7.03 11.77 10.03
CA LYS A 125 6.07 12.28 11.01
C LYS A 125 5.34 11.14 11.72
N ILE A 126 4.83 10.15 10.99
CA ILE A 126 4.17 8.97 11.57
C ILE A 126 5.14 8.21 12.49
N LYS A 127 6.37 7.93 12.03
CA LYS A 127 7.40 7.23 12.82
C LYS A 127 7.78 7.96 14.11
N SER A 128 7.61 9.26 14.17
CA SER A 128 7.90 10.04 15.37
C SER A 128 6.78 10.02 16.41
N THR A 129 5.57 9.56 16.05
CA THR A 129 4.42 9.54 16.95
C THR A 129 4.55 8.49 18.06
N ASN A 130 3.88 8.73 19.19
CA ASN A 130 3.86 7.78 20.30
C ASN A 130 3.06 6.51 19.95
N GLU A 131 2.01 6.67 19.16
CA GLU A 131 1.18 5.58 18.66
C GLU A 131 2.00 4.59 17.82
N TYR A 132 2.82 5.10 16.88
CA TYR A 132 3.72 4.26 16.10
C TYR A 132 4.73 3.51 16.97
N LYS A 133 5.34 4.21 17.94
CA LYS A 133 6.29 3.60 18.88
C LYS A 133 5.61 2.55 19.76
N GLY A 134 4.37 2.82 20.20
CA GLY A 134 3.52 1.86 20.91
C GLY A 134 3.32 0.60 20.09
N ALA A 135 2.79 0.74 18.87
CA ALA A 135 2.53 -0.38 17.98
C ALA A 135 3.77 -1.23 17.66
N ILE A 136 4.94 -0.61 17.49
CA ILE A 136 6.21 -1.37 17.34
C ILE A 136 6.53 -2.18 18.58
N GLY A 137 6.32 -1.62 19.78
CA GLY A 137 6.50 -2.35 21.03
C GLY A 137 5.56 -3.55 21.17
N GLU A 138 4.30 -3.40 20.82
CA GLU A 138 3.31 -4.48 20.82
C GLU A 138 3.68 -5.58 19.82
N LEU A 139 4.07 -5.24 18.59
CA LEU A 139 4.54 -6.20 17.60
C LEU A 139 5.78 -7.00 18.07
N GLU A 140 6.69 -6.35 18.78
CA GLU A 140 7.85 -7.03 19.35
C GLU A 140 7.42 -8.04 20.43
N VAL A 141 6.47 -7.67 21.29
CA VAL A 141 5.90 -8.56 22.31
C VAL A 141 5.18 -9.73 21.67
N ILE A 142 4.33 -9.52 20.66
CA ILE A 142 3.66 -10.59 19.90
C ILE A 142 4.68 -11.59 19.37
N LYS A 143 5.70 -11.12 18.68
CA LYS A 143 6.76 -11.96 18.12
C LYS A 143 7.49 -12.82 19.18
N ASN A 144 7.67 -12.30 20.38
CA ASN A 144 8.25 -13.06 21.48
C ASN A 144 7.25 -14.06 22.08
N LEU A 145 5.96 -13.70 22.16
CA LEU A 145 4.91 -14.61 22.65
C LEU A 145 4.61 -15.76 21.67
N GLU A 146 4.86 -15.61 20.39
CA GLU A 146 4.76 -16.69 19.39
C GLU A 146 5.73 -17.87 19.69
N ASN A 147 6.73 -17.68 20.54
CA ASN A 147 7.61 -18.76 21.03
C ASN A 147 6.96 -19.63 22.14
N LEU A 148 5.75 -19.32 22.57
CA LEU A 148 4.98 -20.19 23.45
C LEU A 148 4.52 -21.43 22.68
N SER A 149 4.33 -22.56 23.42
CA SER A 149 3.84 -23.78 22.79
C SER A 149 2.35 -23.70 22.45
N GLU A 150 1.85 -24.61 21.62
CA GLU A 150 0.45 -24.69 21.17
C GLU A 150 -0.58 -24.85 22.34
N SER A 151 -0.10 -25.09 23.54
CA SER A 151 -0.95 -25.13 24.74
C SER A 151 -1.26 -23.75 25.33
N TYR A 152 -0.68 -22.68 24.73
CA TYR A 152 -0.94 -21.30 25.09
C TYR A 152 -1.72 -20.59 23.99
N PHE A 153 -2.71 -19.81 24.38
CA PHE A 153 -3.58 -19.03 23.52
C PHE A 153 -3.25 -17.56 23.73
N LEU A 154 -2.87 -16.88 22.66
CA LEU A 154 -2.59 -15.44 22.65
C LEU A 154 -3.78 -14.70 22.05
N LEU A 155 -4.33 -13.76 22.80
CA LEU A 155 -5.38 -12.85 22.38
C LEU A 155 -4.83 -11.43 22.41
N ASN A 156 -4.88 -10.74 21.27
CA ASN A 156 -4.36 -9.38 21.12
C ASN A 156 -5.52 -8.40 21.04
N ASP A 157 -5.31 -7.19 21.53
CA ASP A 157 -6.26 -6.08 21.45
C ASP A 157 -7.67 -6.46 21.93
N LEU A 158 -7.74 -6.92 23.17
CA LEU A 158 -8.96 -7.44 23.74
C LEU A 158 -9.74 -6.33 24.45
N PHE A 159 -11.01 -6.14 24.09
CA PHE A 159 -11.93 -5.26 24.81
C PHE A 159 -12.88 -6.05 25.67
N LEU A 160 -12.75 -5.91 27.01
CA LEU A 160 -13.65 -6.53 27.98
C LEU A 160 -14.60 -5.50 28.56
N GLU A 161 -15.89 -5.87 28.63
CA GLU A 161 -16.93 -5.10 29.29
C GLU A 161 -17.75 -6.00 30.20
N LEU A 162 -18.00 -5.53 31.42
CA LEU A 162 -18.90 -6.18 32.40
C LEU A 162 -20.32 -5.66 32.19
N ASP A 163 -21.29 -6.47 32.56
CA ASP A 163 -22.71 -6.07 32.50
C ASP A 163 -22.99 -4.89 33.44
N GLU A 164 -22.35 -4.87 34.63
CA GLU A 164 -22.54 -3.84 35.66
C GLU A 164 -21.22 -3.17 36.03
N TYR A 165 -21.33 -1.94 36.56
CA TYR A 165 -20.18 -1.25 37.12
C TYR A 165 -19.70 -1.92 38.42
N ILE A 166 -18.39 -2.09 38.51
CA ILE A 166 -17.72 -2.50 39.73
C ILE A 166 -16.93 -1.33 40.34
N THR A 167 -16.61 -1.39 41.60
CA THR A 167 -15.73 -0.43 42.26
C THR A 167 -14.31 -0.98 42.33
N PHE A 168 -13.34 -0.23 41.85
CA PHE A 168 -11.92 -0.54 41.92
C PHE A 168 -11.15 0.70 42.39
N GLN A 169 -10.47 0.60 43.54
CA GLN A 169 -9.70 1.71 44.14
C GLN A 169 -10.49 3.04 44.22
N GLY A 170 -11.77 2.97 44.61
CA GLY A 170 -12.64 4.14 44.73
C GLY A 170 -13.23 4.68 43.42
N SER A 171 -12.88 4.12 42.29
CA SER A 171 -13.38 4.52 40.96
C SER A 171 -14.33 3.47 40.36
N LYS A 172 -15.32 3.90 39.60
CA LYS A 172 -16.18 2.99 38.83
C LYS A 172 -15.42 2.42 37.63
N LEU A 173 -15.52 1.11 37.45
CA LEU A 173 -14.89 0.38 36.34
C LEU A 173 -15.95 -0.51 35.69
N LYS A 174 -16.07 -0.46 34.36
CA LYS A 174 -16.98 -1.32 33.58
C LYS A 174 -16.28 -2.01 32.42
N SER A 175 -15.30 -1.37 31.82
CA SER A 175 -14.57 -1.87 30.66
C SER A 175 -13.08 -1.60 30.75
N ALA A 176 -12.29 -2.41 30.04
CA ALA A 176 -10.87 -2.19 29.82
C ALA A 176 -10.46 -2.75 28.46
N GLN A 177 -9.54 -2.06 27.83
CA GLN A 177 -8.76 -2.58 26.71
C GLN A 177 -7.49 -3.21 27.25
N ILE A 178 -7.10 -4.33 26.68
CA ILE A 178 -5.94 -5.15 27.08
C ILE A 178 -5.08 -5.36 25.86
N ASP A 179 -3.82 -4.94 25.91
CA ASP A 179 -2.91 -5.09 24.79
C ASP A 179 -2.76 -6.56 24.39
N HIS A 180 -2.39 -7.41 25.35
CA HIS A 180 -2.30 -8.86 25.15
C HIS A 180 -2.81 -9.62 26.37
N LEU A 181 -3.46 -10.75 26.10
CA LEU A 181 -3.86 -11.71 27.11
C LEU A 181 -3.37 -13.09 26.70
N VAL A 182 -2.66 -13.77 27.59
CA VAL A 182 -2.18 -15.14 27.38
C VAL A 182 -2.91 -16.08 28.34
N VAL A 183 -3.51 -17.14 27.79
CA VAL A 183 -4.13 -18.23 28.55
C VAL A 183 -3.36 -19.49 28.24
N GLY A 184 -2.94 -20.21 29.28
CA GLY A 184 -2.23 -21.46 29.10
C GLY A 184 -2.13 -22.28 30.41
N PRO A 185 -1.40 -23.39 30.39
CA PRO A 185 -1.31 -24.29 31.56
C PRO A 185 -0.84 -23.59 32.84
N THR A 186 -0.03 -22.54 32.71
CA THR A 186 0.52 -21.78 33.85
C THR A 186 -0.39 -20.66 34.34
N GLY A 187 -1.56 -20.44 33.69
CA GLY A 187 -2.59 -19.51 34.14
C GLY A 187 -3.03 -18.50 33.06
N VAL A 188 -3.66 -17.45 33.53
CA VAL A 188 -4.11 -16.31 32.72
C VAL A 188 -3.23 -15.10 33.01
N TYR A 189 -2.67 -14.51 31.96
CA TYR A 189 -1.76 -13.38 32.06
C TYR A 189 -2.32 -12.20 31.28
N VAL A 190 -2.57 -11.10 31.98
CA VAL A 190 -2.84 -9.80 31.35
C VAL A 190 -1.50 -9.09 31.15
N ILE A 191 -1.21 -8.65 29.96
CA ILE A 191 0.07 -8.07 29.58
C ILE A 191 -0.17 -6.67 29.02
N GLU A 192 0.45 -5.70 29.64
CA GLU A 192 0.48 -4.30 29.22
C GLU A 192 1.85 -4.00 28.63
N VAL A 193 1.91 -3.46 27.42
CA VAL A 193 3.18 -3.16 26.75
C VAL A 193 3.61 -1.72 26.97
N LYS A 194 4.88 -1.52 27.27
CA LYS A 194 5.48 -0.17 27.41
C LYS A 194 6.78 -0.07 26.64
N ASN A 195 6.72 0.77 25.59
CA ASN A 195 7.86 1.17 24.78
C ASN A 195 8.23 2.63 25.06
N TRP A 196 8.65 2.90 26.29
CA TRP A 196 8.93 4.24 26.77
C TRP A 196 10.42 4.57 26.74
N SER A 197 10.76 5.86 26.52
CA SER A 197 12.14 6.32 26.71
C SER A 197 12.44 6.47 28.20
N TYR A 198 13.73 6.48 28.54
CA TYR A 198 14.18 6.67 29.90
C TYR A 198 13.66 7.99 30.52
N GLU A 199 13.71 9.08 29.76
CA GLU A 199 13.24 10.39 30.20
C GLU A 199 11.73 10.37 30.52
N TYR A 200 10.95 9.64 29.70
CA TYR A 200 9.51 9.53 29.92
C TYR A 200 9.19 8.70 31.16
N VAL A 201 9.91 7.60 31.37
CA VAL A 201 9.80 6.81 32.62
C VAL A 201 10.08 7.70 33.83
N GLN A 202 11.19 8.42 33.83
CA GLN A 202 11.55 9.32 34.94
C GLN A 202 10.48 10.39 35.21
N LYS A 203 9.90 10.96 34.15
CA LYS A 203 8.83 11.94 34.26
C LYS A 203 7.59 11.35 34.94
N VAL A 204 7.07 10.23 34.42
CA VAL A 204 5.84 9.60 34.94
C VAL A 204 5.96 9.24 36.41
N PHE A 205 7.09 8.65 36.83
CA PHE A 205 7.29 8.22 38.23
C PHE A 205 7.61 9.38 39.16
N ARG A 206 8.16 10.48 38.66
CA ARG A 206 8.39 11.69 39.47
C ARG A 206 7.12 12.50 39.70
N GLU A 207 6.27 12.60 38.67
CA GLU A 207 5.02 13.36 38.76
C GLU A 207 3.92 12.62 39.52
N ASN A 208 4.16 11.39 39.94
CA ASN A 208 3.19 10.52 40.63
C ASN A 208 1.84 10.46 39.88
N SER A 209 1.91 10.53 38.56
CA SER A 209 0.76 10.49 37.64
C SER A 209 0.28 9.04 37.47
N TYR A 210 -0.82 8.84 36.70
CA TYR A 210 -1.32 7.49 36.38
C TYR A 210 -0.22 6.63 35.75
N THR A 211 0.17 5.57 36.46
CA THR A 211 1.32 4.72 36.11
C THR A 211 0.90 3.49 35.31
N PRO A 212 1.84 2.79 34.64
CA PRO A 212 1.55 1.49 34.05
C PRO A 212 0.99 0.47 35.05
N TYR A 213 1.36 0.57 36.29
CA TYR A 213 0.83 -0.28 37.37
C TYR A 213 -0.67 -0.06 37.59
N ASP A 214 -1.11 1.18 37.57
CA ASP A 214 -2.53 1.51 37.76
C ASP A 214 -3.35 1.02 36.55
N GLN A 215 -2.80 1.09 35.36
CA GLN A 215 -3.42 0.60 34.13
C GLN A 215 -3.59 -0.93 34.19
N ILE A 216 -2.49 -1.67 34.37
CA ILE A 216 -2.51 -3.12 34.36
C ILE A 216 -3.35 -3.71 35.52
N GLN A 217 -3.33 -3.11 36.71
CA GLN A 217 -4.14 -3.56 37.84
C GLN A 217 -5.64 -3.41 37.54
N ARG A 218 -6.06 -2.34 36.88
CA ARG A 218 -7.46 -2.17 36.45
C ARG A 218 -7.85 -3.25 35.44
N SER A 219 -7.05 -3.46 34.41
CA SER A 219 -7.31 -4.46 33.36
C SER A 219 -7.32 -5.88 33.95
N SER A 220 -6.37 -6.21 34.78
CA SER A 220 -6.30 -7.52 35.43
C SER A 220 -7.46 -7.78 36.41
N TYR A 221 -7.86 -6.75 37.20
CA TYR A 221 -9.01 -6.91 38.09
C TYR A 221 -10.32 -7.07 37.31
N LEU A 222 -10.49 -6.34 36.21
CA LEU A 222 -11.66 -6.48 35.33
C LEU A 222 -11.68 -7.87 34.69
N THR A 223 -10.55 -8.37 34.19
CA THR A 223 -10.40 -9.70 33.60
C THR A 223 -10.73 -10.78 34.64
N TYR A 224 -10.21 -10.65 35.86
CA TYR A 224 -10.56 -11.56 36.97
C TYR A 224 -12.07 -11.58 37.23
N ARG A 225 -12.70 -10.42 37.32
CA ARG A 225 -14.15 -10.30 37.52
C ARG A 225 -14.95 -10.90 36.37
N TYR A 226 -14.53 -10.64 35.13
CA TYR A 226 -15.15 -11.18 33.94
C TYR A 226 -15.09 -12.72 33.92
N LEU A 227 -13.93 -13.30 34.07
CA LEU A 227 -13.73 -14.74 34.01
C LEU A 227 -14.48 -15.47 35.15
N ASN A 228 -14.42 -14.95 36.34
CA ASN A 228 -15.09 -15.57 37.47
C ASN A 228 -16.61 -15.38 37.46
N ASN A 229 -17.14 -14.30 36.84
CA ASN A 229 -18.56 -14.18 36.56
C ASN A 229 -19.04 -15.17 35.50
N LEU A 230 -18.25 -15.41 34.44
CA LEU A 230 -18.59 -16.42 33.40
C LEU A 230 -18.60 -17.84 33.97
N LYS A 231 -17.67 -18.17 34.85
CA LYS A 231 -17.58 -19.49 35.52
C LYS A 231 -18.82 -19.79 36.35
N TYR A 232 -19.42 -18.75 36.93
CA TYR A 232 -20.53 -18.88 37.88
C TYR A 232 -21.92 -18.54 37.26
N GLY A 233 -22.21 -19.02 36.08
CA GLY A 233 -23.36 -18.66 35.23
C GLY A 233 -24.74 -18.71 35.88
N ASN A 234 -24.97 -19.42 37.02
CA ASN A 234 -26.17 -19.31 37.81
C ASN A 234 -25.88 -19.36 39.32
N MET A 235 -26.88 -18.94 40.11
CA MET A 235 -26.74 -18.72 41.57
C MET A 235 -26.29 -19.95 42.35
N PHE A 236 -26.71 -21.14 41.93
CA PHE A 236 -26.35 -22.41 42.59
C PHE A 236 -24.90 -22.83 42.30
N GLN A 237 -24.44 -22.63 41.10
CA GLN A 237 -23.04 -22.83 40.73
C GLN A 237 -22.13 -21.86 41.47
N LYS A 238 -22.53 -20.57 41.61
CA LYS A 238 -21.78 -19.59 42.43
C LYS A 238 -21.53 -20.03 43.86
N ILE A 239 -22.51 -20.65 44.50
CA ILE A 239 -22.39 -21.13 45.91
C ILE A 239 -21.48 -22.36 45.98
N TYR A 240 -21.62 -23.32 45.09
CA TYR A 240 -20.84 -24.55 45.04
C TYR A 240 -19.34 -24.27 44.79
N PHE A 241 -19.01 -23.43 43.82
CA PHE A 241 -17.63 -23.11 43.49
C PHE A 241 -16.95 -22.13 44.48
N ARG A 242 -17.69 -21.28 45.18
CA ARG A 242 -17.15 -20.47 46.29
C ARG A 242 -16.65 -21.32 47.44
N LEU A 243 -17.24 -22.48 47.63
CA LEU A 243 -16.81 -23.48 48.63
C LEU A 243 -15.62 -24.32 48.14
N ALA A 244 -15.43 -24.44 46.81
CA ALA A 244 -14.40 -25.29 46.20
C ALA A 244 -13.05 -24.57 45.93
N LYS A 245 -12.91 -23.28 46.21
CA LYS A 245 -11.69 -22.47 45.97
C LYS A 245 -11.18 -22.45 44.50
N ASP A 246 -12.05 -22.63 43.54
CA ASP A 246 -11.68 -22.75 42.10
C ASP A 246 -11.71 -21.42 41.36
N GLU A 247 -11.26 -20.33 41.96
CA GLU A 247 -11.18 -19.03 41.28
C GLU A 247 -10.04 -19.04 40.25
N ILE A 248 -10.34 -18.50 39.06
CA ILE A 248 -9.33 -18.30 38.04
C ILE A 248 -8.46 -17.11 38.42
N GLU A 249 -7.21 -17.39 38.75
CA GLU A 249 -6.22 -16.35 39.04
C GLU A 249 -5.77 -15.64 37.77
N VAL A 250 -5.71 -14.32 37.84
CA VAL A 250 -5.22 -13.47 36.74
C VAL A 250 -3.93 -12.80 37.18
N LYS A 251 -2.86 -13.03 36.44
CA LYS A 251 -1.53 -12.48 36.70
C LYS A 251 -1.27 -11.25 35.83
N SER A 252 -0.65 -10.25 36.44
CA SER A 252 -0.37 -8.95 35.79
C SER A 252 1.09 -8.88 35.37
N ILE A 253 1.36 -8.52 34.09
CA ILE A 253 2.71 -8.34 33.55
C ILE A 253 2.81 -7.01 32.82
N ILE A 254 3.79 -6.19 33.16
CA ILE A 254 4.22 -5.07 32.31
C ILE A 254 5.38 -5.57 31.44
N ALA A 255 5.15 -5.69 30.15
CA ALA A 255 6.16 -6.06 29.17
C ALA A 255 6.90 -4.82 28.66
N VAL A 256 8.22 -4.82 28.77
CA VAL A 256 9.05 -3.66 28.48
C VAL A 256 9.88 -3.92 27.22
N THR A 257 9.71 -3.08 26.20
CA THR A 257 10.52 -3.06 24.97
C THR A 257 11.46 -1.84 24.90
N GLY A 258 11.14 -0.78 25.65
CA GLY A 258 11.94 0.43 25.78
C GLY A 258 12.83 0.45 27.02
N ALA A 259 12.83 1.56 27.73
CA ALA A 259 13.56 1.73 28.97
C ALA A 259 12.95 0.94 30.12
N ASP A 260 13.78 0.51 31.07
CA ASP A 260 13.32 -0.23 32.23
C ASP A 260 12.36 0.58 33.10
N ILE A 261 11.29 -0.07 33.53
CA ILE A 261 10.31 0.47 34.47
C ILE A 261 10.69 0.01 35.87
N PRO A 262 10.71 0.89 36.88
CA PRO A 262 11.02 0.52 38.26
C PRO A 262 10.07 -0.57 38.78
N TYR A 263 10.63 -1.66 39.33
CA TYR A 263 9.85 -2.71 39.97
C TYR A 263 9.33 -2.26 41.34
N ILE A 264 8.01 -2.35 41.53
CA ILE A 264 7.35 -2.01 42.81
C ILE A 264 6.68 -3.28 43.37
N LYS A 265 7.28 -3.86 44.40
CA LYS A 265 6.85 -5.14 44.97
C LYS A 265 5.39 -5.13 45.44
N GLU A 266 4.96 -4.03 46.06
CA GLU A 266 3.62 -3.84 46.64
C GLU A 266 2.51 -3.81 45.58
N LYS A 267 2.86 -3.65 44.31
CA LYS A 267 1.90 -3.63 43.22
C LYS A 267 1.56 -5.04 42.70
N HIS A 268 2.22 -6.09 43.13
CA HIS A 268 1.97 -7.48 42.74
C HIS A 268 1.92 -7.68 41.20
N THR A 269 2.76 -6.95 40.48
CA THR A 269 2.82 -6.95 39.03
C THR A 269 4.25 -7.26 38.63
N ALA A 270 4.43 -8.21 37.73
CA ALA A 270 5.75 -8.49 37.14
C ALA A 270 6.12 -7.43 36.14
N VAL A 271 7.39 -7.04 36.14
CA VAL A 271 7.98 -6.22 35.05
C VAL A 271 8.99 -7.10 34.34
N VAL A 272 8.76 -7.38 33.08
CA VAL A 272 9.52 -8.35 32.29
C VAL A 272 9.95 -7.74 30.96
N ARG A 273 11.20 -7.95 30.58
CA ARG A 273 11.66 -7.59 29.23
C ARG A 273 10.95 -8.45 28.18
N SER A 274 10.63 -7.85 27.03
CA SER A 274 9.91 -8.54 25.94
C SER A 274 10.56 -9.86 25.54
N ASN A 275 11.87 -9.89 25.45
CA ASN A 275 12.67 -11.08 25.07
C ASN A 275 12.70 -12.20 26.14
N GLU A 276 12.32 -11.91 27.37
CA GLU A 276 12.25 -12.87 28.47
C GLU A 276 10.81 -13.33 28.80
N LEU A 277 9.82 -12.72 28.13
CA LEU A 277 8.40 -12.83 28.47
C LEU A 277 7.88 -14.28 28.34
N SER A 278 8.19 -14.94 27.22
CA SER A 278 7.76 -16.34 27.00
C SER A 278 8.34 -17.29 28.05
N ASP A 279 9.61 -17.11 28.40
CA ASP A 279 10.26 -17.93 29.42
C ASP A 279 9.69 -17.65 30.81
N TYR A 280 9.37 -16.38 31.10
CA TYR A 280 8.72 -16.01 32.35
C TYR A 280 7.36 -16.71 32.51
N ILE A 281 6.53 -16.70 31.45
CA ILE A 281 5.21 -17.34 31.43
C ILE A 281 5.35 -18.87 31.60
N LYS A 282 6.29 -19.51 30.89
CA LYS A 282 6.52 -20.97 30.96
C LYS A 282 7.01 -21.47 32.34
N ARG A 283 7.72 -20.66 33.11
CA ARG A 283 8.25 -21.04 34.45
C ARG A 283 7.18 -21.16 35.52
N GLY A 284 5.94 -20.75 35.25
CA GLY A 284 4.83 -20.89 36.19
C GLY A 284 4.47 -22.34 36.47
N TYR A 285 3.90 -22.61 37.65
CA TYR A 285 3.32 -23.93 37.94
C TYR A 285 2.08 -24.15 37.06
N GLN A 286 1.87 -25.40 36.67
CA GLN A 286 0.65 -25.76 35.97
C GLN A 286 -0.55 -25.66 36.91
N ILE A 287 -1.50 -24.80 36.62
CA ILE A 287 -2.71 -24.52 37.38
C ILE A 287 -3.99 -24.71 36.58
N LEU A 288 -3.88 -24.81 35.26
CA LEU A 288 -4.98 -25.11 34.34
C LEU A 288 -4.64 -26.35 33.52
N SER A 289 -5.63 -27.18 33.28
CA SER A 289 -5.53 -28.23 32.27
C SER A 289 -5.57 -27.60 30.85
N PRO A 290 -5.10 -28.30 29.83
CA PRO A 290 -5.18 -27.80 28.43
C PRO A 290 -6.63 -27.51 28.00
N ASP A 291 -7.61 -28.31 28.46
CA ASP A 291 -9.01 -28.11 28.11
C ASP A 291 -9.60 -26.86 28.79
N GLU A 292 -9.27 -26.63 30.07
CA GLU A 292 -9.67 -25.40 30.76
C GLU A 292 -9.06 -24.15 30.11
N ALA A 293 -7.78 -24.21 29.75
CA ALA A 293 -7.13 -23.11 29.08
C ALA A 293 -7.80 -22.79 27.72
N ARG A 294 -8.15 -23.83 26.97
CA ARG A 294 -8.88 -23.69 25.69
C ARG A 294 -10.27 -23.09 25.90
N GLU A 295 -11.04 -23.61 26.85
CA GLU A 295 -12.38 -23.10 27.16
C GLU A 295 -12.37 -21.61 27.53
N ILE A 296 -11.39 -21.20 28.35
CA ILE A 296 -11.21 -19.80 28.73
C ILE A 296 -10.87 -18.95 27.51
N ALA A 297 -9.94 -19.39 26.67
CA ALA A 297 -9.51 -18.67 25.47
C ALA A 297 -10.66 -18.55 24.47
N GLU A 298 -11.43 -19.58 24.21
CA GLU A 298 -12.60 -19.56 23.35
C GLU A 298 -13.66 -18.55 23.83
N LYS A 299 -13.96 -18.53 25.13
CA LYS A 299 -14.91 -17.54 25.69
C LYS A 299 -14.44 -16.10 25.54
N LEU A 300 -13.14 -15.86 25.55
CA LEU A 300 -12.55 -14.54 25.40
C LEU A 300 -12.36 -14.13 23.94
N SER A 301 -12.20 -15.08 23.01
CA SER A 301 -11.94 -14.80 21.59
C SER A 301 -13.03 -13.97 20.91
N TYR A 302 -14.27 -14.04 21.36
CA TYR A 302 -15.38 -13.23 20.88
C TYR A 302 -15.29 -11.74 21.28
N ARG A 303 -14.27 -11.34 22.04
CA ARG A 303 -14.05 -9.99 22.57
C ARG A 303 -12.81 -9.31 21.98
N VAL A 304 -12.14 -9.95 21.03
CA VAL A 304 -11.02 -9.37 20.29
C VAL A 304 -11.58 -8.32 19.32
N LEU A 305 -10.96 -7.12 19.28
CA LEU A 305 -11.34 -6.00 18.42
C LEU A 305 -10.93 -6.20 16.95
#